data_c9c99cbfdec7630f3f2ba49d48038c16
#
_entry.id   c9c99cbfdec7630f3f2ba49d48038c16
#
_cell.length_a   1.000
_cell.length_b   1.000
_cell.length_c   1.000
_cell.angle_alpha   90.00
_cell.angle_beta   90.00
_cell.angle_gamma   90.00
#
_symmetry.space_group_name_H-M   'P 1'
#
loop_
_entity.id
_entity.type
_entity.pdbx_description
1 polymer ?
#
loop_
_entity_poly.entity_id
_entity_poly.type
_entity_poly.pdbx_seq_one_letter_code
_entity_poly.pdbx_strand_id
1 'polypeptide(L)'
;MTTFESLSVGDTYETARRTVTEADVTNFAGVSGDFNHHHTDAERMAGTEYGERIVHGAFVFSAMTGLLWQSRSPDERDDVIAFYGVDSLRFTAPTYVGDTIHVAVEVLEKAEREHPRANGTIRYGITVEKADGETVLACELLSLVR
;
A
#
# COMPACT_ATOMS: atom_id res chain seq x y z
N MET A 1 10.79 14.89 19.66
CA MET A 1 9.86 13.75 19.81
C MET A 1 10.00 12.89 18.57
N THR A 2 10.28 11.62 18.75
CA THR A 2 10.41 10.66 17.66
C THR A 2 9.05 10.16 17.18
N THR A 3 9.01 9.54 16.01
CA THR A 3 7.78 8.93 15.48
C THR A 3 7.20 7.89 16.43
N PHE A 4 8.05 7.07 17.05
CA PHE A 4 7.60 6.09 18.05
C PHE A 4 6.93 6.75 19.27
N GLU A 5 7.46 7.86 19.74
CA GLU A 5 6.87 8.59 20.88
C GLU A 5 5.57 9.31 20.53
N SER A 6 5.49 9.88 19.33
CA SER A 6 4.36 10.73 18.91
C SER A 6 3.11 9.97 18.52
N LEU A 7 3.24 8.74 17.99
CA LEU A 7 2.10 7.93 17.58
C LEU A 7 1.48 7.17 18.75
N SER A 8 0.17 7.05 18.73
CA SER A 8 -0.61 6.28 19.71
C SER A 8 -1.41 5.18 19.01
N VAL A 9 -1.60 4.05 19.72
CA VAL A 9 -2.51 3.00 19.23
C VAL A 9 -3.90 3.59 19.06
N GLY A 10 -4.52 3.32 17.91
CA GLY A 10 -5.81 3.88 17.52
C GLY A 10 -5.72 5.15 16.68
N ASP A 11 -4.55 5.77 16.52
CA ASP A 11 -4.37 6.89 15.60
C ASP A 11 -4.67 6.44 14.17
N THR A 12 -5.39 7.27 13.42
CA THR A 12 -5.78 7.03 12.03
C THR A 12 -5.42 8.21 11.14
N TYR A 13 -5.08 7.92 9.89
CA TYR A 13 -4.92 8.94 8.86
C TYR A 13 -5.15 8.35 7.47
N GLU A 14 -5.31 9.22 6.48
CA GLU A 14 -5.42 8.86 5.08
C GLU A 14 -4.33 9.56 4.26
N THR A 15 -3.87 8.90 3.21
CA THR A 15 -2.91 9.47 2.26
C THR A 15 -3.59 10.34 1.20
N ALA A 16 -2.79 11.04 0.42
CA ALA A 16 -3.24 11.60 -0.84
C ALA A 16 -3.74 10.51 -1.79
N ARG A 17 -4.49 10.91 -2.79
CA ARG A 17 -5.05 10.03 -3.83
C ARG A 17 -4.11 9.90 -5.02
N ARG A 18 -4.22 8.79 -5.74
CA ARG A 18 -3.51 8.53 -6.98
C ARG A 18 -4.42 7.80 -7.96
N THR A 19 -4.51 8.28 -9.20
CA THR A 19 -5.19 7.57 -10.28
C THR A 19 -4.23 6.59 -10.95
N VAL A 20 -4.65 5.33 -11.09
CA VAL A 20 -3.91 4.29 -11.78
C VAL A 20 -4.01 4.53 -13.29
N THR A 21 -2.88 4.51 -13.97
CA THR A 21 -2.79 4.78 -15.41
C THR A 21 -2.36 3.57 -16.22
N GLU A 22 -2.54 3.61 -17.54
CA GLU A 22 -2.01 2.59 -18.46
C GLU A 22 -0.48 2.50 -18.37
N ALA A 23 0.20 3.62 -18.19
CA ALA A 23 1.66 3.65 -17.99
C ALA A 23 2.08 2.88 -16.74
N ASP A 24 1.32 2.96 -15.66
CA ASP A 24 1.57 2.20 -14.42
C ASP A 24 1.56 0.69 -14.69
N VAL A 25 0.57 0.20 -15.41
CA VAL A 25 0.46 -1.23 -15.77
C VAL A 25 1.62 -1.67 -16.65
N THR A 26 1.93 -0.90 -17.69
CA THR A 26 3.03 -1.21 -18.62
C THR A 26 4.38 -1.21 -17.90
N ASN A 27 4.66 -0.21 -17.08
CA ASN A 27 5.91 -0.12 -16.34
C ASN A 27 6.05 -1.25 -15.32
N PHE A 28 4.99 -1.58 -14.61
CA PHE A 28 5.01 -2.66 -13.63
C PHE A 28 5.17 -4.03 -14.28
N ALA A 29 4.51 -4.29 -15.41
CA ALA A 29 4.71 -5.50 -16.19
C ALA A 29 6.18 -5.64 -16.63
N GLY A 30 6.80 -4.54 -17.06
CA GLY A 30 8.21 -4.50 -17.44
C GLY A 30 9.17 -4.80 -16.28
N VAL A 31 8.91 -4.24 -15.11
CA VAL A 31 9.73 -4.44 -13.90
C VAL A 31 9.58 -5.86 -13.34
N SER A 32 8.34 -6.35 -13.27
CA SER A 32 8.03 -7.66 -12.67
C SER A 32 8.22 -8.85 -13.62
N GLY A 33 8.13 -8.62 -14.94
CA GLY A 33 8.03 -9.66 -15.94
C GLY A 33 6.65 -10.33 -16.02
N ASP A 34 5.67 -9.83 -15.27
CA ASP A 34 4.30 -10.37 -15.24
C ASP A 34 3.44 -9.76 -16.35
N PHE A 35 3.55 -10.36 -17.54
CA PHE A 35 2.76 -10.03 -18.73
C PHE A 35 1.56 -10.96 -18.93
N ASN A 36 0.99 -11.53 -17.88
CA ASN A 36 -0.13 -12.44 -18.04
C ASN A 36 -1.35 -11.73 -18.64
N HIS A 37 -2.25 -12.52 -19.22
CA HIS A 37 -3.38 -12.00 -19.97
C HIS A 37 -4.34 -11.11 -19.19
N HIS A 38 -4.44 -11.27 -17.88
CA HIS A 38 -5.28 -10.42 -17.03
C HIS A 38 -4.91 -8.94 -17.14
N HIS A 39 -3.64 -8.64 -17.39
CA HIS A 39 -3.11 -7.28 -17.45
C HIS A 39 -2.84 -6.80 -18.87
N THR A 40 -2.70 -7.71 -19.84
CA THR A 40 -2.14 -7.39 -21.16
C THR A 40 -3.04 -7.73 -22.34
N ASP A 41 -4.04 -8.59 -22.18
CA ASP A 41 -4.93 -9.03 -23.26
C ASP A 41 -6.35 -8.46 -23.09
N ALA A 42 -6.57 -7.28 -23.65
CA ALA A 42 -7.85 -6.58 -23.54
C ALA A 42 -9.01 -7.36 -24.18
N GLU A 43 -8.76 -8.03 -25.30
CA GLU A 43 -9.78 -8.80 -26.02
C GLU A 43 -10.26 -10.00 -25.21
N ARG A 44 -9.31 -10.76 -24.66
CA ARG A 44 -9.62 -11.90 -23.80
C ARG A 44 -10.34 -11.47 -22.53
N MET A 45 -9.90 -10.39 -21.92
CA MET A 45 -10.49 -9.90 -20.65
C MET A 45 -11.87 -9.30 -20.84
N ALA A 46 -12.20 -8.76 -22.00
CA ALA A 46 -13.55 -8.28 -22.31
C ALA A 46 -14.62 -9.38 -22.21
N GLY A 47 -14.26 -10.64 -22.45
CA GLY A 47 -15.14 -11.80 -22.35
C GLY A 47 -15.23 -12.42 -20.94
N THR A 48 -14.58 -11.84 -19.94
CA THR A 48 -14.57 -12.36 -18.56
C THR A 48 -15.53 -11.58 -17.68
N GLU A 49 -15.75 -12.08 -16.46
CA GLU A 49 -16.51 -11.39 -15.41
C GLU A 49 -15.94 -10.03 -15.02
N TYR A 50 -14.63 -9.80 -15.26
CA TYR A 50 -13.99 -8.51 -15.03
C TYR A 50 -14.37 -7.46 -16.07
N GLY A 51 -14.69 -7.88 -17.31
CA GLY A 51 -15.10 -7.02 -18.41
C GLY A 51 -13.99 -6.22 -19.08
N GLU A 52 -12.83 -6.12 -18.45
CA GLU A 52 -11.63 -5.43 -18.94
C GLU A 52 -10.38 -5.94 -18.23
N ARG A 53 -9.20 -5.50 -18.67
CA ARG A 53 -7.94 -5.83 -18.00
C ARG A 53 -7.96 -5.29 -16.56
N ILE A 54 -7.44 -6.07 -15.63
CA ILE A 54 -7.26 -5.67 -14.24
C ILE A 54 -5.81 -5.27 -13.97
N VAL A 55 -5.61 -4.40 -13.01
CA VAL A 55 -4.29 -3.97 -12.56
C VAL A 55 -3.67 -5.07 -11.70
N HIS A 56 -2.35 -5.26 -11.81
CA HIS A 56 -1.62 -6.19 -10.93
C HIS A 56 -1.89 -5.86 -9.46
N GLY A 57 -2.27 -6.83 -8.67
CA GLY A 57 -2.41 -6.63 -7.21
C GLY A 57 -1.08 -6.21 -6.57
N ALA A 58 0.03 -6.77 -7.05
CA ALA A 58 1.37 -6.38 -6.59
C ALA A 58 1.71 -4.93 -6.93
N PHE A 59 1.20 -4.36 -8.03
CA PHE A 59 1.31 -2.93 -8.30
C PHE A 59 0.54 -2.10 -7.27
N VAL A 60 -0.68 -2.48 -6.95
CA VAL A 60 -1.49 -1.78 -5.95
C VAL A 60 -0.77 -1.76 -4.60
N PHE A 61 -0.19 -2.88 -4.20
CA PHE A 61 0.66 -2.95 -3.01
C PHE A 61 1.86 -1.99 -3.09
N SER A 62 2.56 -1.97 -4.22
CA SER A 62 3.72 -1.09 -4.44
C SER A 62 3.32 0.39 -4.41
N ALA A 63 2.22 0.76 -5.06
CA ALA A 63 1.68 2.13 -5.05
C ALA A 63 1.28 2.57 -3.64
N MET A 64 0.72 1.66 -2.84
CA MET A 64 0.41 1.89 -1.43
C MET A 64 1.67 2.29 -0.66
N THR A 65 2.78 1.60 -0.83
CA THR A 65 4.04 1.94 -0.13
C THR A 65 4.52 3.34 -0.50
N GLY A 66 4.37 3.74 -1.76
CA GLY A 66 4.71 5.09 -2.23
C GLY A 66 3.82 6.17 -1.62
N LEU A 67 2.50 5.95 -1.59
CA LEU A 67 1.56 6.88 -0.97
C LEU A 67 1.83 7.06 0.52
N LEU A 68 2.13 5.98 1.23
CA LEU A 68 2.53 6.03 2.64
C LEU A 68 3.82 6.82 2.84
N TRP A 69 4.83 6.60 2.00
CA TRP A 69 6.09 7.34 2.09
C TRP A 69 5.90 8.83 1.86
N GLN A 70 5.10 9.19 0.86
CA GLN A 70 4.81 10.59 0.52
C GLN A 70 4.01 11.32 1.62
N SER A 71 3.21 10.60 2.40
CA SER A 71 2.42 11.19 3.49
C SER A 71 3.24 11.57 4.72
N ARG A 72 4.48 11.08 4.82
CA ARG A 72 5.36 11.33 5.97
C ARG A 72 6.08 12.67 5.86
N SER A 73 6.21 13.36 6.98
CA SER A 73 7.10 14.51 7.10
C SER A 73 8.57 14.10 6.94
N PRO A 74 9.50 15.04 6.68
CA PRO A 74 10.92 14.72 6.65
C PRO A 74 11.43 14.02 7.90
N ASP A 75 11.02 14.49 9.07
CA ASP A 75 11.44 13.90 10.35
C ASP A 75 10.93 12.46 10.51
N GLU A 76 9.66 12.21 10.16
CA GLU A 76 9.11 10.85 10.18
C GLU A 76 9.80 9.91 9.20
N ARG A 77 10.27 10.41 8.06
CA ARG A 77 11.05 9.59 7.09
C ARG A 77 12.40 9.20 7.69
N ASP A 78 13.06 10.11 8.40
CA ASP A 78 14.35 9.84 9.05
C ASP A 78 14.21 8.86 10.22
N ASP A 79 13.03 8.76 10.81
CA ASP A 79 12.73 7.84 11.91
C ASP A 79 12.45 6.40 11.46
N VAL A 80 12.14 6.17 10.18
CA VAL A 80 11.93 4.82 9.66
C VAL A 80 13.28 4.11 9.50
N ILE A 81 13.53 3.11 10.33
CA ILE A 81 14.75 2.30 10.27
C ILE A 81 14.59 1.15 9.28
N ALA A 82 13.45 0.47 9.31
CA ALA A 82 13.14 -0.61 8.37
C ALA A 82 11.64 -0.86 8.27
N PHE A 83 11.18 -1.09 7.05
CA PHE A 83 9.94 -1.80 6.76
C PHE A 83 10.30 -3.27 6.62
N TYR A 84 9.86 -4.12 7.56
CA TYR A 84 10.42 -5.47 7.65
C TYR A 84 9.40 -6.59 7.48
N GLY A 85 8.13 -6.29 7.38
CA GLY A 85 7.14 -7.34 7.24
C GLY A 85 5.76 -6.86 6.82
N VAL A 86 5.02 -7.81 6.24
CA VAL A 86 3.61 -7.66 5.85
C VAL A 86 2.88 -8.90 6.30
N ASP A 87 1.82 -8.72 7.07
CA ASP A 87 0.95 -9.81 7.49
C ASP A 87 -0.42 -9.69 6.83
N SER A 88 -1.05 -10.84 6.61
CA SER A 88 -2.46 -10.96 6.18
C SER A 88 -2.80 -10.14 4.93
N LEU A 89 -1.89 -10.09 3.95
CA LEU A 89 -2.12 -9.40 2.68
C LEU A 89 -3.21 -10.13 1.88
N ARG A 90 -4.26 -9.38 1.52
CA ARG A 90 -5.37 -9.85 0.69
C ARG A 90 -5.75 -8.79 -0.35
N PHE A 91 -6.01 -9.24 -1.55
CA PHE A 91 -6.63 -8.45 -2.61
C PHE A 91 -8.13 -8.72 -2.55
N THR A 92 -8.91 -7.73 -2.16
CA THR A 92 -10.34 -7.92 -1.83
C THR A 92 -11.28 -7.57 -2.98
N ALA A 93 -10.79 -6.83 -3.97
CA ALA A 93 -11.52 -6.47 -5.18
C ALA A 93 -10.55 -6.11 -6.31
N PRO A 94 -10.94 -6.22 -7.58
CA PRO A 94 -10.09 -5.82 -8.71
C PRO A 94 -9.93 -4.30 -8.77
N THR A 95 -8.76 -3.87 -9.19
CA THR A 95 -8.44 -2.48 -9.53
C THR A 95 -8.29 -2.36 -11.03
N TYR A 96 -8.85 -1.31 -11.61
CA TYR A 96 -8.83 -1.03 -13.05
C TYR A 96 -8.03 0.23 -13.36
N VAL A 97 -7.51 0.32 -14.58
CA VAL A 97 -6.95 1.58 -15.09
C VAL A 97 -8.04 2.65 -15.05
N GLY A 98 -7.70 3.82 -14.50
CA GLY A 98 -8.64 4.91 -14.26
C GLY A 98 -9.21 4.95 -12.84
N ASP A 99 -9.06 3.90 -12.04
CA ASP A 99 -9.43 3.94 -10.65
C ASP A 99 -8.50 4.87 -9.86
N THR A 100 -9.08 5.64 -8.97
CA THR A 100 -8.31 6.49 -8.05
C THR A 100 -8.29 5.85 -6.68
N ILE A 101 -7.10 5.63 -6.15
CA ILE A 101 -6.87 4.94 -4.88
C ILE A 101 -6.22 5.87 -3.85
N HIS A 102 -6.47 5.59 -2.59
CA HIS A 102 -5.77 6.15 -1.44
C HIS A 102 -5.59 5.07 -0.37
N VAL A 103 -4.83 5.36 0.66
CA VAL A 103 -4.55 4.43 1.75
C VAL A 103 -5.13 4.98 3.05
N ALA A 104 -5.91 4.16 3.74
CA ALA A 104 -6.34 4.40 5.11
C ALA A 104 -5.44 3.61 6.06
N VAL A 105 -4.97 4.27 7.10
CA VAL A 105 -3.99 3.74 8.06
C VAL A 105 -4.52 3.84 9.48
N GLU A 106 -4.30 2.78 10.26
CA GLU A 106 -4.53 2.77 11.70
C GLU A 106 -3.30 2.21 12.42
N VAL A 107 -2.89 2.82 13.50
CA VAL A 107 -1.86 2.28 14.39
C VAL A 107 -2.49 1.20 15.27
N LEU A 108 -2.14 -0.07 15.03
CA LEU A 108 -2.71 -1.21 15.73
C LEU A 108 -1.93 -1.60 16.99
N GLU A 109 -0.59 -1.51 16.92
CA GLU A 109 0.28 -1.96 18.01
C GLU A 109 1.58 -1.17 18.00
N LYS A 110 2.09 -0.89 19.20
CA LYS A 110 3.43 -0.37 19.45
C LYS A 110 4.12 -1.28 20.46
N ALA A 111 5.36 -1.65 20.17
CA ALA A 111 6.15 -2.45 21.09
C ALA A 111 7.57 -1.89 21.18
N GLU A 112 8.01 -1.58 22.40
CA GLU A 112 9.40 -1.20 22.66
C GLU A 112 10.35 -2.33 22.27
N ARG A 113 11.50 -1.97 21.70
CA ARG A 113 12.55 -2.92 21.33
C ARG A 113 13.91 -2.35 21.73
N GLU A 114 14.70 -3.21 22.32
CA GLU A 114 16.12 -2.91 22.54
C GLU A 114 16.86 -3.02 21.21
N HIS A 115 17.20 -1.90 20.60
CA HIS A 115 17.86 -1.83 19.29
C HIS A 115 18.77 -0.60 19.23
N PRO A 116 19.97 -0.69 18.62
CA PRO A 116 20.95 0.40 18.64
C PRO A 116 20.49 1.68 17.93
N ARG A 117 19.48 1.61 17.06
CA ARG A 117 19.01 2.75 16.25
C ARG A 117 17.50 2.98 16.30
N ALA A 118 16.74 2.13 16.93
CA ALA A 118 15.29 2.20 16.96
C ALA A 118 14.77 2.20 18.41
N ASN A 119 13.59 2.78 18.60
CA ASN A 119 12.89 2.76 19.89
C ASN A 119 11.92 1.57 19.96
N GLY A 120 11.41 1.15 18.83
CA GLY A 120 10.49 0.03 18.82
C GLY A 120 9.93 -0.31 17.46
N THR A 121 8.91 -1.16 17.49
CA THR A 121 8.16 -1.58 16.31
C THR A 121 6.75 -1.02 16.36
N ILE A 122 6.22 -0.69 15.17
CA ILE A 122 4.82 -0.29 14.99
C ILE A 122 4.19 -1.23 13.98
N ARG A 123 2.98 -1.70 14.31
CA ARG A 123 2.09 -2.44 13.41
C ARG A 123 0.99 -1.51 12.95
N TYR A 124 0.88 -1.34 11.64
CA TYR A 124 -0.14 -0.52 11.01
C TYR A 124 -1.18 -1.41 10.32
N GLY A 125 -2.46 -1.16 10.56
CA GLY A 125 -3.56 -1.67 9.76
C GLY A 125 -3.73 -0.83 8.51
N ILE A 126 -3.75 -1.47 7.35
CA ILE A 126 -3.77 -0.81 6.05
C ILE A 126 -4.97 -1.29 5.25
N THR A 127 -5.71 -0.35 4.69
CA THR A 127 -6.66 -0.61 3.59
C THR A 127 -6.36 0.33 2.44
N VAL A 128 -6.36 -0.21 1.21
CA VAL A 128 -6.34 0.59 -0.01
C VAL A 128 -7.76 0.66 -0.53
N GLU A 129 -8.26 1.86 -0.71
CA GLU A 129 -9.64 2.13 -1.09
C GLU A 129 -9.69 2.92 -2.39
N LYS A 130 -10.71 2.62 -3.22
CA LYS A 130 -11.08 3.46 -4.36
C LYS A 130 -11.83 4.72 -3.91
N ALA A 131 -11.96 5.69 -4.80
CA ALA A 131 -12.68 6.94 -4.52
C ALA A 131 -14.14 6.73 -4.10
N ASP A 132 -14.79 5.63 -4.51
CA ASP A 132 -16.15 5.24 -4.11
C ASP A 132 -16.23 4.53 -2.75
N GLY A 133 -15.09 4.29 -2.10
CA GLY A 133 -15.00 3.62 -0.80
C GLY A 133 -14.78 2.11 -0.86
N GLU A 134 -14.78 1.49 -2.06
CA GLU A 134 -14.49 0.06 -2.18
C GLU A 134 -13.05 -0.26 -1.81
N THR A 135 -12.86 -1.21 -0.89
CA THR A 135 -11.54 -1.71 -0.50
C THR A 135 -11.03 -2.71 -1.53
N VAL A 136 -9.83 -2.48 -2.04
CA VAL A 136 -9.18 -3.34 -3.03
C VAL A 136 -8.01 -4.15 -2.47
N LEU A 137 -7.44 -3.71 -1.35
CA LEU A 137 -6.35 -4.39 -0.65
C LEU A 137 -6.45 -4.12 0.85
N ALA A 138 -6.16 -5.14 1.65
CA ALA A 138 -5.99 -5.01 3.09
C ALA A 138 -4.75 -5.80 3.54
N CYS A 139 -4.01 -5.24 4.50
CA CYS A 139 -2.86 -5.90 5.11
C CYS A 139 -2.48 -5.24 6.43
N GLU A 140 -1.49 -5.80 7.10
CA GLU A 140 -0.81 -5.17 8.21
C GLU A 140 0.67 -4.98 7.86
N LEU A 141 1.20 -3.79 8.11
CA LEU A 141 2.61 -3.46 7.90
C LEU A 141 3.36 -3.41 9.21
N LEU A 142 4.59 -3.92 9.19
CA LEU A 142 5.49 -3.94 10.33
C LEU A 142 6.70 -3.05 10.05
N SER A 143 6.89 -2.03 10.89
CA SER A 143 8.00 -1.08 10.77
C SER A 143 8.81 -1.00 12.06
N LEU A 144 10.13 -0.89 11.90
CA LEU A 144 11.07 -0.58 12.97
C LEU A 144 11.36 0.93 12.90
N VAL A 145 11.12 1.64 13.98
CA VAL A 145 11.16 3.11 14.02
C VAL A 145 11.86 3.68 15.25
N ARG A 146 12.34 4.93 15.12
CA ARG A 146 12.74 5.78 16.24
C ARG A 146 11.58 6.55 16.81
#